data_55efa2c2d66364787bfc175b3a233aeb
#
_entry.id   55efa2c2d66364787bfc175b3a233aeb
#
_cell.length_a   1.000
_cell.length_b   1.000
_cell.length_c   1.000
_cell.angle_alpha   90.00
_cell.angle_beta   90.00
_cell.angle_gamma   90.00
#
_symmetry.space_group_name_H-M   'P 1'
#
loop_
_entity.id
_entity.type
_entity.pdbx_description
1 polymer ?
#
loop_
_entity_poly.entity_id
_entity_poly.type
_entity_poly.pdbx_seq_one_letter_code
_entity_poly.pdbx_strand_id
1 'polypeptide(L)'
;FPIKLENTVCMDIGASTGGFTDCMLQNGASKVYSVDVGYGQLAWQLRTDPRVVNLERTNARYLTREQIPEEIDFFSVDVSFISLKIILPAVRPLLKDGGKAVCLIKPQFEAGREKVGKKGVVRDKAVHEEVVQMICDFAVENGYSVLGLTFSPVKGPEGNIEYLVFLQKSDAPVNTAESTPHEIVEASHAALDKKD
;
A
#
# COMPACT_ATOMS: atom_id res chain seq x y z
N PHE A 1 10.57 -8.17 -0.68
CA PHE A 1 9.48 -9.14 -0.93
C PHE A 1 9.69 -9.83 -2.29
N PRO A 2 9.43 -11.14 -2.39
CA PRO A 2 9.55 -11.89 -3.65
C PRO A 2 8.34 -11.64 -4.55
N ILE A 3 8.40 -10.59 -5.37
CA ILE A 3 7.33 -10.16 -6.24
C ILE A 3 7.78 -10.32 -7.70
N LYS A 4 6.95 -10.99 -8.52
CA LYS A 4 7.16 -11.16 -9.95
C LYS A 4 6.00 -10.51 -10.70
N LEU A 5 6.30 -9.54 -11.55
CA LEU A 5 5.30 -8.75 -12.26
C LEU A 5 5.27 -8.98 -13.78
N GLU A 6 6.13 -9.83 -14.32
CA GLU A 6 6.17 -10.11 -15.76
C GLU A 6 4.80 -10.54 -16.28
N ASN A 7 4.31 -9.87 -17.31
CA ASN A 7 3.04 -10.14 -17.97
C ASN A 7 1.80 -10.02 -17.07
N THR A 8 1.91 -9.26 -15.98
CA THR A 8 0.80 -9.05 -15.04
C THR A 8 0.02 -7.79 -15.37
N VAL A 9 -1.25 -7.78 -14.95
CA VAL A 9 -2.10 -6.60 -14.91
C VAL A 9 -2.12 -6.08 -13.48
N CYS A 10 -1.69 -4.84 -13.31
CA CYS A 10 -1.49 -4.22 -12.00
C CYS A 10 -2.40 -3.01 -11.79
N MET A 11 -2.55 -2.63 -10.53
CA MET A 11 -3.22 -1.40 -10.13
C MET A 11 -2.35 -0.67 -9.11
N ASP A 12 -2.16 0.63 -9.34
CA ASP A 12 -1.43 1.52 -8.44
C ASP A 12 -2.43 2.48 -7.78
N ILE A 13 -2.76 2.23 -6.52
CA ILE A 13 -3.73 3.00 -5.76
C ILE A 13 -3.00 4.11 -5.00
N GLY A 14 -3.33 5.36 -5.32
CA GLY A 14 -2.59 6.52 -4.87
C GLY A 14 -1.38 6.78 -5.76
N ALA A 15 -1.57 6.73 -7.07
CA ALA A 15 -0.48 6.76 -8.04
C ALA A 15 0.37 8.03 -8.00
N SER A 16 -0.23 9.18 -7.68
CA SER A 16 0.47 10.48 -7.61
C SER A 16 1.26 10.77 -8.90
N THR A 17 2.57 10.98 -8.81
CA THR A 17 3.44 11.19 -9.98
C THR A 17 3.74 9.91 -10.76
N GLY A 18 3.45 8.73 -10.18
CA GLY A 18 3.55 7.44 -10.85
C GLY A 18 4.80 6.63 -10.51
N GLY A 19 5.41 6.85 -9.36
CA GLY A 19 6.62 6.11 -8.96
C GLY A 19 6.40 4.60 -8.92
N PHE A 20 5.33 4.12 -8.32
CA PHE A 20 5.01 2.68 -8.31
C PHE A 20 4.56 2.19 -9.69
N THR A 21 3.79 2.98 -10.42
CA THR A 21 3.42 2.65 -11.81
C THR A 21 4.66 2.40 -12.66
N ASP A 22 5.62 3.31 -12.62
CA ASP A 22 6.88 3.17 -13.34
C ASP A 22 7.66 1.93 -12.90
N CYS A 23 7.75 1.70 -11.60
CA CYS A 23 8.39 0.51 -11.03
C CYS A 23 7.75 -0.79 -11.54
N MET A 24 6.43 -0.88 -11.57
CA MET A 24 5.71 -2.03 -12.07
C MET A 24 5.99 -2.28 -13.55
N LEU A 25 6.00 -1.23 -14.36
CA LEU A 25 6.30 -1.33 -15.80
C LEU A 25 7.74 -1.79 -16.03
N GLN A 26 8.70 -1.26 -15.29
CA GLN A 26 10.11 -1.67 -15.37
C GLN A 26 10.31 -3.13 -14.96
N ASN A 27 9.43 -3.68 -14.14
CA ASN A 27 9.45 -5.08 -13.72
C ASN A 27 8.56 -5.98 -14.57
N GLY A 28 8.12 -5.51 -15.72
CA GLY A 28 7.49 -6.34 -16.75
C GLY A 28 5.97 -6.38 -16.72
N ALA A 29 5.30 -5.55 -15.93
CA ALA A 29 3.83 -5.46 -15.97
C ALA A 29 3.35 -5.12 -17.38
N SER A 30 2.33 -5.82 -17.85
CA SER A 30 1.77 -5.60 -19.20
C SER A 30 0.80 -4.43 -19.22
N LYS A 31 0.22 -4.09 -18.08
CA LYS A 31 -0.76 -3.02 -17.93
C LYS A 31 -0.82 -2.55 -16.48
N VAL A 32 -0.94 -1.25 -16.27
CA VAL A 32 -1.11 -0.66 -14.94
C VAL A 32 -2.26 0.34 -14.96
N TYR A 33 -3.24 0.13 -14.09
CA TYR A 33 -4.27 1.11 -13.77
C TYR A 33 -3.75 2.03 -12.69
N SER A 34 -3.47 3.27 -13.04
CA SER A 34 -2.98 4.30 -12.10
C SER A 34 -4.16 5.10 -11.57
N VAL A 35 -4.50 4.84 -10.30
CA VAL A 35 -5.69 5.39 -9.64
C VAL A 35 -5.28 6.49 -8.67
N ASP A 36 -5.87 7.67 -8.79
CA ASP A 36 -5.61 8.77 -7.88
C ASP A 36 -6.86 9.67 -7.72
N VAL A 37 -7.06 10.20 -6.54
CA VAL A 37 -8.13 11.20 -6.28
C VAL A 37 -7.78 12.56 -6.87
N GLY A 38 -6.49 12.83 -7.08
CA GLY A 38 -5.96 14.08 -7.65
C GLY A 38 -6.07 14.13 -9.16
N TYR A 39 -5.53 15.20 -9.70
CA TYR A 39 -5.59 15.49 -11.13
C TYR A 39 -4.27 16.11 -11.60
N GLY A 40 -3.82 15.69 -12.77
CA GLY A 40 -2.67 16.31 -13.44
C GLY A 40 -1.30 15.98 -12.83
N GLN A 41 -1.22 15.01 -11.91
CA GLN A 41 0.03 14.69 -11.21
C GLN A 41 0.87 13.62 -11.89
N LEU A 42 0.24 12.70 -12.63
CA LEU A 42 0.95 11.58 -13.26
C LEU A 42 1.94 12.11 -14.29
N ALA A 43 3.18 11.63 -14.22
CA ALA A 43 4.25 12.05 -15.12
C ALA A 43 3.87 11.82 -16.58
N TRP A 44 4.27 12.76 -17.46
CA TRP A 44 3.89 12.73 -18.87
C TRP A 44 4.27 11.43 -19.58
N GLN A 45 5.44 10.87 -19.30
CA GLN A 45 5.89 9.61 -19.89
C GLN A 45 4.95 8.44 -19.56
N LEU A 46 4.32 8.48 -18.39
CA LEU A 46 3.37 7.47 -17.97
C LEU A 46 1.97 7.71 -18.56
N ARG A 47 1.55 8.99 -18.66
CA ARG A 47 0.29 9.36 -19.29
C ARG A 47 0.22 8.92 -20.74
N THR A 48 1.34 8.95 -21.44
CA THR A 48 1.44 8.62 -22.85
C THR A 48 1.85 7.17 -23.11
N ASP A 49 2.17 6.40 -22.09
CA ASP A 49 2.51 4.98 -22.21
C ASP A 49 1.23 4.17 -22.47
N PRO A 50 1.17 3.40 -23.57
CA PRO A 50 -0.03 2.63 -23.91
C PRO A 50 -0.37 1.52 -22.92
N ARG A 51 0.57 1.15 -22.03
CA ARG A 51 0.34 0.17 -20.96
C ARG A 51 -0.33 0.76 -19.73
N VAL A 52 -0.42 2.10 -19.64
CA VAL A 52 -0.99 2.81 -18.49
C VAL A 52 -2.40 3.25 -18.78
N VAL A 53 -3.32 2.91 -17.88
CA VAL A 53 -4.67 3.46 -17.84
C VAL A 53 -4.71 4.48 -16.70
N ASN A 54 -4.81 5.76 -17.05
CA ASN A 54 -4.82 6.85 -16.10
C ASN A 54 -6.25 7.10 -15.58
N LEU A 55 -6.48 6.82 -14.30
CA LEU A 55 -7.77 7.02 -13.62
C LEU A 55 -7.61 8.12 -12.57
N GLU A 56 -7.60 9.36 -13.03
CA GLU A 56 -7.57 10.56 -12.19
C GLU A 56 -8.95 10.88 -11.63
N ARG A 57 -9.01 11.71 -10.58
CA ARG A 57 -10.25 12.10 -9.88
C ARG A 57 -11.10 10.88 -9.53
N THR A 58 -10.42 9.79 -9.17
CA THR A 58 -11.04 8.50 -8.90
C THR A 58 -10.71 8.06 -7.49
N ASN A 59 -11.75 7.81 -6.69
CA ASN A 59 -11.60 7.29 -5.34
C ASN A 59 -11.64 5.77 -5.39
N ALA A 60 -10.55 5.12 -4.98
CA ALA A 60 -10.42 3.67 -4.99
C ALA A 60 -11.52 2.96 -4.19
N ARG A 61 -12.06 3.61 -3.16
CA ARG A 61 -13.20 3.08 -2.37
C ARG A 61 -14.41 2.72 -3.23
N TYR A 62 -14.60 3.40 -4.36
CA TYR A 62 -15.76 3.24 -5.24
C TYR A 62 -15.46 2.57 -6.57
N LEU A 63 -14.27 1.98 -6.72
CA LEU A 63 -13.91 1.24 -7.94
C LEU A 63 -14.80 0.03 -8.15
N THR A 64 -15.19 -0.16 -9.41
CA THR A 64 -15.98 -1.31 -9.84
C THR A 64 -15.40 -1.88 -11.13
N ARG A 65 -16.02 -2.93 -11.66
CA ARG A 65 -15.67 -3.51 -12.97
C ARG A 65 -15.92 -2.54 -14.15
N GLU A 66 -16.60 -1.43 -13.93
CA GLU A 66 -16.71 -0.38 -14.95
C GLU A 66 -15.35 0.27 -15.23
N GLN A 67 -14.60 0.63 -14.18
CA GLN A 67 -13.28 1.23 -14.30
C GLN A 67 -12.20 0.16 -14.52
N ILE A 68 -12.36 -1.00 -13.90
CA ILE A 68 -11.38 -2.11 -13.90
C ILE A 68 -12.08 -3.35 -14.50
N PRO A 69 -12.19 -3.47 -15.82
CA PRO A 69 -12.98 -4.53 -16.45
C PRO A 69 -12.31 -5.89 -16.50
N GLU A 70 -11.12 -6.03 -15.96
CA GLU A 70 -10.36 -7.29 -15.97
C GLU A 70 -9.82 -7.63 -14.57
N GLU A 71 -9.44 -8.87 -14.36
CA GLU A 71 -8.83 -9.32 -13.11
C GLU A 71 -7.47 -8.66 -12.89
N ILE A 72 -7.22 -8.20 -11.67
CA ILE A 72 -5.94 -7.63 -11.27
C ILE A 72 -5.06 -8.72 -10.63
N ASP A 73 -3.83 -8.84 -11.10
CA ASP A 73 -2.84 -9.78 -10.57
C ASP A 73 -2.15 -9.25 -9.30
N PHE A 74 -1.91 -7.94 -9.27
CA PHE A 74 -1.16 -7.28 -8.20
C PHE A 74 -1.60 -5.83 -8.05
N PHE A 75 -1.70 -5.33 -6.82
CA PHE A 75 -1.85 -3.91 -6.59
C PHE A 75 -0.91 -3.38 -5.51
N SER A 76 -0.59 -2.09 -5.59
CA SER A 76 0.06 -1.33 -4.54
C SER A 76 -0.88 -0.28 -3.98
N VAL A 77 -0.69 0.07 -2.70
CA VAL A 77 -1.44 1.16 -2.05
C VAL A 77 -0.48 2.12 -1.37
N ASP A 78 -0.51 3.37 -1.80
CA ASP A 78 0.19 4.50 -1.19
C ASP A 78 -0.78 5.68 -1.14
N VAL A 79 -1.61 5.72 -0.10
CA VAL A 79 -2.66 6.72 0.06
C VAL A 79 -2.45 7.54 1.33
N SER A 80 -2.96 8.77 1.32
CA SER A 80 -2.93 9.69 2.45
C SER A 80 -4.35 10.06 2.86
N PHE A 81 -4.54 10.31 4.15
CA PHE A 81 -5.81 10.76 4.75
C PHE A 81 -6.96 9.75 4.65
N ILE A 82 -6.65 8.49 4.39
CA ILE A 82 -7.63 7.40 4.37
C ILE A 82 -6.97 6.14 4.92
N SER A 83 -7.73 5.31 5.63
CA SER A 83 -7.25 4.06 6.19
C SER A 83 -7.25 2.92 5.16
N LEU A 84 -6.27 2.03 5.26
CA LEU A 84 -6.25 0.74 4.55
C LEU A 84 -7.49 -0.11 4.88
N LYS A 85 -8.12 0.09 6.04
CA LYS A 85 -9.37 -0.59 6.42
C LYS A 85 -10.54 -0.25 5.50
N ILE A 86 -10.47 0.87 4.80
CA ILE A 86 -11.47 1.27 3.80
C ILE A 86 -11.08 0.73 2.43
N ILE A 87 -9.83 0.82 2.05
CA ILE A 87 -9.34 0.44 0.72
C ILE A 87 -9.35 -1.07 0.50
N LEU A 88 -8.80 -1.83 1.43
CA LEU A 88 -8.60 -3.28 1.25
C LEU A 88 -9.90 -4.04 0.97
N PRO A 89 -10.99 -3.83 1.72
CA PRO A 89 -12.26 -4.50 1.39
C PRO A 89 -12.84 -4.04 0.05
N ALA A 90 -12.72 -2.75 -0.29
CA ALA A 90 -13.30 -2.18 -1.50
C ALA A 90 -12.64 -2.73 -2.77
N VAL A 91 -11.34 -2.96 -2.77
CA VAL A 91 -10.60 -3.42 -3.96
C VAL A 91 -10.41 -4.94 -4.02
N ARG A 92 -10.69 -5.66 -2.94
CA ARG A 92 -10.55 -7.12 -2.91
C ARG A 92 -11.30 -7.83 -4.06
N PRO A 93 -12.53 -7.45 -4.41
CA PRO A 93 -13.25 -8.09 -5.51
C PRO A 93 -12.58 -7.92 -6.88
N LEU A 94 -11.72 -6.92 -7.03
CA LEU A 94 -11.00 -6.65 -8.28
C LEU A 94 -9.72 -7.48 -8.40
N LEU A 95 -9.19 -7.97 -7.29
CA LEU A 95 -8.00 -8.80 -7.25
C LEU A 95 -8.38 -10.25 -7.57
N LYS A 96 -7.62 -10.91 -8.44
CA LYS A 96 -7.84 -12.33 -8.72
C LYS A 96 -7.55 -13.18 -7.48
N ASP A 97 -8.11 -14.37 -7.44
CA ASP A 97 -7.82 -15.33 -6.38
C ASP A 97 -6.32 -15.64 -6.35
N GLY A 98 -5.71 -15.56 -5.17
CA GLY A 98 -4.26 -15.70 -5.01
C GLY A 98 -3.45 -14.50 -5.47
N GLY A 99 -4.07 -13.44 -5.96
CA GLY A 99 -3.42 -12.19 -6.30
C GLY A 99 -2.79 -11.53 -5.08
N LYS A 100 -1.76 -10.71 -5.30
CA LYS A 100 -0.94 -10.13 -4.24
C LYS A 100 -1.01 -8.61 -4.20
N ALA A 101 -0.61 -8.05 -3.08
CA ALA A 101 -0.57 -6.60 -2.88
C ALA A 101 0.56 -6.19 -1.95
N VAL A 102 1.05 -4.97 -2.14
CA VAL A 102 1.93 -4.29 -1.19
C VAL A 102 1.26 -2.98 -0.78
N CYS A 103 1.12 -2.77 0.52
CA CYS A 103 0.49 -1.57 1.06
C CYS A 103 1.42 -0.85 2.01
N LEU A 104 1.50 0.47 1.87
CA LEU A 104 2.14 1.33 2.86
C LEU A 104 1.21 1.52 4.05
N ILE A 105 1.72 1.19 5.24
CA ILE A 105 1.06 1.45 6.51
C ILE A 105 1.63 2.77 7.04
N LYS A 106 0.77 3.77 7.18
CA LYS A 106 1.14 5.11 7.62
C LYS A 106 0.50 5.40 8.97
N PRO A 107 1.24 5.27 10.08
CA PRO A 107 0.68 5.48 11.42
C PRO A 107 -0.05 6.80 11.59
N GLN A 108 0.41 7.85 10.92
CA GLN A 108 -0.21 9.18 10.96
C GLN A 108 -1.65 9.21 10.42
N PHE A 109 -2.05 8.22 9.60
CA PHE A 109 -3.42 8.11 9.04
C PHE A 109 -4.20 6.93 9.60
N GLU A 110 -3.58 6.12 10.46
CA GLU A 110 -4.20 4.91 11.01
C GLU A 110 -4.43 5.00 12.54
N ALA A 111 -3.65 5.81 13.25
CA ALA A 111 -3.61 5.81 14.72
C ALA A 111 -4.76 6.55 15.42
N GLY A 112 -5.53 7.37 14.70
CA GLY A 112 -6.48 8.31 15.29
C GLY A 112 -5.81 9.64 15.68
N ARG A 113 -6.58 10.70 15.66
CA ARG A 113 -6.07 12.08 15.84
C ARG A 113 -5.39 12.31 17.18
N GLU A 114 -5.90 11.68 18.25
CA GLU A 114 -5.40 11.82 19.62
C GLU A 114 -3.97 11.28 19.80
N LYS A 115 -3.53 10.38 18.93
CA LYS A 115 -2.20 9.77 18.96
C LYS A 115 -1.21 10.41 17.99
N VAL A 116 -1.66 11.40 17.22
CA VAL A 116 -0.84 12.14 16.26
C VAL A 116 -0.34 13.41 16.90
N GLY A 117 0.98 13.58 16.93
CA GLY A 117 1.62 14.74 17.52
C GLY A 117 1.65 15.98 16.62
N LYS A 118 2.47 16.94 16.99
CA LYS A 118 2.69 18.17 16.22
C LYS A 118 3.14 17.85 14.79
N LYS A 119 2.72 18.66 13.84
CA LYS A 119 3.03 18.52 12.40
C LYS A 119 2.53 17.20 11.77
N GLY A 120 1.58 16.53 12.39
CA GLY A 120 1.06 15.28 11.86
C GLY A 120 2.02 14.10 11.96
N VAL A 121 2.88 14.08 12.99
CA VAL A 121 3.89 13.03 13.18
C VAL A 121 3.52 12.11 14.35
N VAL A 122 3.58 10.81 14.11
CA VAL A 122 3.50 9.77 15.14
C VAL A 122 4.92 9.28 15.44
N ARG A 123 5.40 9.52 16.67
CA ARG A 123 6.77 9.19 17.09
C ARG A 123 6.84 8.00 18.05
N ASP A 124 5.75 7.70 18.74
CA ASP A 124 5.71 6.67 19.78
C ASP A 124 5.78 5.26 19.17
N LYS A 125 6.82 4.51 19.53
CA LYS A 125 6.99 3.10 19.11
C LYS A 125 5.80 2.23 19.44
N ALA A 126 5.19 2.43 20.61
CA ALA A 126 4.02 1.65 21.03
C ALA A 126 2.83 1.88 20.10
N VAL A 127 2.64 3.12 19.65
CA VAL A 127 1.59 3.46 18.68
C VAL A 127 1.88 2.85 17.31
N HIS A 128 3.13 2.88 16.85
CA HIS A 128 3.53 2.22 15.61
C HIS A 128 3.24 0.71 15.65
N GLU A 129 3.62 0.05 16.74
CA GLU A 129 3.38 -1.38 16.93
C GLU A 129 1.88 -1.72 16.92
N GLU A 130 1.09 -0.95 17.66
CA GLU A 130 -0.37 -1.09 17.70
C GLU A 130 -0.99 -0.94 16.30
N VAL A 131 -0.58 0.06 15.54
CA VAL A 131 -1.07 0.31 14.18
C VAL A 131 -0.70 -0.84 13.24
N VAL A 132 0.55 -1.26 13.24
CA VAL A 132 1.01 -2.36 12.37
C VAL A 132 0.27 -3.66 12.70
N GLN A 133 0.13 -3.98 13.98
CA GLN A 133 -0.61 -5.16 14.43
C GLN A 133 -2.08 -5.08 14.00
N MET A 134 -2.70 -3.93 14.18
CA MET A 134 -4.10 -3.69 13.81
C MET A 134 -4.33 -3.92 12.30
N ILE A 135 -3.45 -3.43 11.46
CA ILE A 135 -3.57 -3.61 10.01
C ILE A 135 -3.35 -5.08 9.62
N CYS A 136 -2.37 -5.75 10.20
CA CYS A 136 -2.16 -7.19 9.96
C CYS A 136 -3.39 -8.01 10.35
N ASP A 137 -3.96 -7.77 11.52
CA ASP A 137 -5.14 -8.46 12.01
C ASP A 137 -6.36 -8.17 11.12
N PHE A 138 -6.54 -6.92 10.74
CA PHE A 138 -7.62 -6.51 9.83
C PHE A 138 -7.50 -7.21 8.48
N ALA A 139 -6.30 -7.29 7.91
CA ALA A 139 -6.06 -7.97 6.64
C ALA A 139 -6.50 -9.44 6.70
N VAL A 140 -6.08 -10.16 7.73
CA VAL A 140 -6.48 -11.58 7.92
C VAL A 140 -7.99 -11.71 8.10
N GLU A 141 -8.62 -10.85 8.87
CA GLU A 141 -10.08 -10.85 9.08
C GLU A 141 -10.87 -10.52 7.81
N ASN A 142 -10.24 -9.88 6.83
CA ASN A 142 -10.88 -9.40 5.60
C ASN A 142 -10.38 -10.11 4.33
N GLY A 143 -9.87 -11.32 4.46
CA GLY A 143 -9.60 -12.17 3.31
C GLY A 143 -8.24 -11.99 2.67
N TYR A 144 -7.26 -11.49 3.41
CA TYR A 144 -5.87 -11.36 2.96
C TYR A 144 -4.94 -12.08 3.93
N SER A 145 -4.11 -12.97 3.42
CA SER A 145 -2.97 -13.49 4.18
C SER A 145 -1.86 -12.43 4.24
N VAL A 146 -1.19 -12.34 5.37
CA VAL A 146 0.01 -11.52 5.54
C VAL A 146 1.22 -12.38 5.24
N LEU A 147 1.91 -12.09 4.14
CA LEU A 147 3.08 -12.85 3.68
C LEU A 147 4.40 -12.25 4.15
N GLY A 148 4.42 -10.96 4.42
CA GLY A 148 5.64 -10.28 4.83
C GLY A 148 5.35 -8.92 5.42
N LEU A 149 6.31 -8.42 6.18
CA LEU A 149 6.24 -7.14 6.87
C LEU A 149 7.64 -6.53 6.93
N THR A 150 7.75 -5.26 6.58
CA THR A 150 8.99 -4.51 6.69
C THR A 150 8.70 -3.02 6.91
N PHE A 151 9.73 -2.20 6.97
CA PHE A 151 9.59 -0.75 7.05
C PHE A 151 10.18 -0.09 5.81
N SER A 152 9.66 1.09 5.46
CA SER A 152 10.23 1.90 4.39
C SER A 152 11.62 2.40 4.78
N PRO A 153 12.63 2.30 3.90
CA PRO A 153 13.97 2.78 4.21
C PRO A 153 14.05 4.32 4.23
N VAL A 154 13.02 5.01 3.76
CA VAL A 154 12.92 6.47 3.78
C VAL A 154 11.72 6.89 4.59
N LYS A 155 11.88 7.96 5.38
CA LYS A 155 10.76 8.56 6.11
C LYS A 155 9.80 9.25 5.15
N GLY A 156 8.52 9.20 5.47
CA GLY A 156 7.46 9.94 4.80
C GLY A 156 7.44 11.42 5.20
N PRO A 157 6.37 12.14 4.83
CA PRO A 157 6.21 13.56 5.14
C PRO A 157 6.42 13.87 6.62
N GLU A 158 7.07 15.00 6.89
CA GLU A 158 7.37 15.51 8.24
C GLU A 158 8.19 14.54 9.12
N GLY A 159 8.80 13.51 8.51
CA GLY A 159 9.63 12.55 9.20
C GLY A 159 8.89 11.35 9.77
N ASN A 160 7.69 11.05 9.32
CA ASN A 160 6.96 9.84 9.71
C ASN A 160 7.66 8.57 9.22
N ILE A 161 7.80 7.60 10.11
CA ILE A 161 8.22 6.24 9.74
C ILE A 161 6.99 5.51 9.20
N GLU A 162 7.15 4.86 8.05
CA GLU A 162 6.10 4.12 7.38
C GLU A 162 6.49 2.66 7.18
N TYR A 163 5.50 1.79 7.11
CA TYR A 163 5.71 0.34 7.04
C TYR A 163 5.13 -0.23 5.76
N LEU A 164 5.59 -1.41 5.37
CA LEU A 164 5.13 -2.12 4.18
C LEU A 164 4.62 -3.49 4.60
N VAL A 165 3.41 -3.81 4.18
CA VAL A 165 2.81 -5.13 4.36
C VAL A 165 2.60 -5.79 3.01
N PHE A 166 3.01 -7.05 2.90
CA PHE A 166 2.85 -7.88 1.70
C PHE A 166 1.70 -8.84 1.93
N LEU A 167 0.69 -8.77 1.07
CA LEU A 167 -0.59 -9.45 1.23
C LEU A 167 -0.89 -10.38 0.05
N GLN A 168 -1.75 -11.37 0.31
CA GLN A 168 -2.29 -12.25 -0.73
C GLN A 168 -3.77 -12.50 -0.46
N LYS A 169 -4.61 -12.32 -1.49
CA LYS A 169 -6.02 -12.67 -1.40
C LYS A 169 -6.18 -14.18 -1.16
N SER A 170 -6.92 -14.55 -0.12
CA SER A 170 -7.09 -15.94 0.29
C SER A 170 -8.47 -16.18 0.87
N ASP A 171 -8.99 -17.39 0.67
CA ASP A 171 -10.23 -17.87 1.32
C ASP A 171 -9.95 -18.46 2.72
N ALA A 172 -8.67 -18.72 3.03
CA ALA A 172 -8.21 -19.18 4.34
C ALA A 172 -7.01 -18.33 4.80
N PRO A 173 -7.25 -17.03 5.09
CA PRO A 173 -6.16 -16.10 5.35
C PRO A 173 -5.44 -16.42 6.66
N VAL A 174 -4.11 -16.33 6.61
CA VAL A 174 -3.19 -16.53 7.73
C VAL A 174 -2.09 -15.49 7.70
N ASN A 175 -1.46 -15.25 8.84
CA ASN A 175 -0.25 -14.43 8.92
C ASN A 175 0.97 -15.35 8.99
N THR A 176 1.78 -15.34 7.93
CA THR A 176 3.01 -16.14 7.81
C THR A 176 4.26 -15.26 7.76
N ALA A 177 4.15 -13.97 8.07
CA ALA A 177 5.30 -13.07 8.10
C ALA A 177 6.36 -13.56 9.10
N GLU A 178 7.61 -13.58 8.66
CA GLU A 178 8.73 -14.01 9.51
C GLU A 178 9.01 -13.04 10.65
N SER A 179 8.77 -11.75 10.43
CA SER A 179 8.96 -10.70 11.43
C SER A 179 7.65 -10.29 12.07
N THR A 180 7.68 -10.05 13.38
CA THR A 180 6.54 -9.51 14.13
C THR A 180 6.45 -7.99 13.99
N PRO A 181 5.29 -7.38 14.26
CA PRO A 181 5.18 -5.93 14.34
C PRO A 181 6.19 -5.30 15.32
N HIS A 182 6.40 -5.91 16.48
CA HIS A 182 7.38 -5.44 17.46
C HIS A 182 8.80 -5.40 16.87
N GLU A 183 9.25 -6.48 16.26
CA GLU A 183 10.59 -6.56 15.64
C GLU A 183 10.79 -5.51 14.56
N ILE A 184 9.79 -5.31 13.69
CA ILE A 184 9.86 -4.35 12.59
C ILE A 184 9.86 -2.91 13.09
N VAL A 185 9.07 -2.62 14.12
CA VAL A 185 9.02 -1.28 14.72
C VAL A 185 10.35 -0.95 15.41
N GLU A 186 10.90 -1.88 16.17
CA GLU A 186 12.21 -1.70 16.81
C GLU A 186 13.31 -1.50 15.74
N ALA A 187 13.32 -2.30 14.68
CA ALA A 187 14.29 -2.17 13.59
C ALA A 187 14.16 -0.83 12.87
N SER A 188 12.95 -0.35 12.63
CA SER A 188 12.69 0.92 11.94
C SER A 188 13.22 2.12 12.75
N HIS A 189 12.97 2.15 14.04
CA HIS A 189 13.45 3.21 14.92
C HIS A 189 14.98 3.17 15.08
N ALA A 190 15.56 1.98 15.17
CA ALA A 190 17.01 1.83 15.21
C ALA A 190 17.71 2.33 13.95
N ALA A 191 17.10 2.11 12.78
CA ALA A 191 17.67 2.50 11.50
C ALA A 191 17.44 3.97 11.14
N LEU A 192 16.28 4.53 11.49
CA LEU A 192 15.81 5.83 10.99
C LEU A 192 15.86 6.94 12.03
N ASP A 193 15.75 6.64 13.32
CA ASP A 193 15.89 7.61 14.39
C ASP A 193 17.37 7.72 14.80
N LYS A 194 18.21 8.23 13.92
CA LYS A 194 19.59 8.55 14.29
C LYS A 194 19.55 9.72 15.28
N LYS A 195 20.19 9.52 16.43
CA LYS A 195 20.52 10.62 17.31
C LYS A 195 21.55 11.48 16.59
N ASP A 196 21.19 12.74 16.32
CA ASP A 196 22.15 13.77 15.92
C ASP A 196 23.15 14.02 17.06
#